data_7c671ffc588badb050265b4ee4ef1d2f
#
_entry.id   7c671ffc588badb050265b4ee4ef1d2f
#
_cell.length_a   1.000
_cell.length_b   1.000
_cell.length_c   1.000
_cell.angle_alpha   90.00
_cell.angle_beta   90.00
_cell.angle_gamma   90.00
#
_symmetry.space_group_name_H-M   'P 1'
#
loop_
_entity.id
_entity.type
_entity.pdbx_description
1 polymer ?
#
loop_
_entity_poly.entity_id
_entity_poly.type
_entity_poly.pdbx_seq_one_letter_code
_entity_poly.pdbx_strand_id
1 'polypeptide(L)'
;MEQQEKNEIRLELPEKVRQIIEQIQKHGFEAYAVGGCVRDSLLGRTPDDWDITTSAKPQEVKAIFPRTIDTGIEHGTVTVMMGKEGFEVTTYRIDGAYLDGRHPESVEFSSNLVEDLKRRDFTINAMAYNEQQGLVDVFEGIEDMQRKVIRCVGNPKERFGEDALRMMRAIRFSAQLGFEIEEETYRAVEELAPTLEKVSMERIQVELVKTLLSAHPDYVRFYQETGLFCDVLPQADVILSGKFKNPTLKLLTHAKNTSVLRYAALFYHAGPDTAKEALKRLKLDNYTVNTVSKLLLYTQKSIEENEPAVREATYTYGKEMMPLIFAHQHALLDTTEELVGIGMTTKASGNRRADV
;
A
#
# COMPACT_ATOMS: atom_id res chain seq x y z
N MET A 1 5.96 8.03 25.69
CA MET A 1 5.99 9.52 25.62
C MET A 1 4.80 10.07 26.39
N GLU A 2 5.04 11.00 27.29
CA GLU A 2 3.96 11.64 28.06
C GLU A 2 3.13 12.58 27.14
N GLN A 3 1.85 12.83 27.48
CA GLN A 3 0.94 13.69 26.69
C GLN A 3 1.49 15.12 26.49
N GLN A 4 2.32 15.61 27.43
CA GLN A 4 2.97 16.90 27.31
C GLN A 4 3.97 16.96 26.14
N GLU A 5 4.79 15.92 25.93
CA GLU A 5 5.73 15.85 24.81
C GLU A 5 5.02 15.72 23.46
N LYS A 6 3.87 15.03 23.40
CA LYS A 6 3.05 14.93 22.19
C LYS A 6 2.44 16.29 21.79
N ASN A 7 2.11 17.15 22.75
CA ASN A 7 1.56 18.48 22.48
C ASN A 7 2.62 19.50 21.97
N GLU A 8 3.91 19.19 22.10
CA GLU A 8 5.00 20.02 21.56
C GLU A 8 5.27 19.75 20.07
N ILE A 9 4.76 18.63 19.54
CA ILE A 9 4.92 18.30 18.12
C ILE A 9 4.12 19.28 17.28
N ARG A 10 4.82 19.97 16.37
CA ARG A 10 4.21 20.89 15.41
C ARG A 10 4.34 20.33 14.00
N LEU A 11 3.20 20.14 13.33
CA LEU A 11 3.14 19.76 11.92
C LEU A 11 2.74 20.98 11.09
N GLU A 12 3.36 21.12 9.94
CA GLU A 12 2.97 22.15 8.97
C GLU A 12 1.78 21.65 8.15
N LEU A 13 0.61 22.24 8.41
CA LEU A 13 -0.59 21.98 7.62
C LEU A 13 -0.57 22.87 6.35
N PRO A 14 -0.93 22.32 5.17
CA PRO A 14 -1.20 23.14 4.01
C PRO A 14 -2.26 24.20 4.32
N GLU A 15 -2.11 25.40 3.77
CA GLU A 15 -2.97 26.54 4.04
C GLU A 15 -4.47 26.23 3.88
N LYS A 16 -4.86 25.48 2.83
CA LYS A 16 -6.25 25.09 2.59
C LYS A 16 -6.79 24.12 3.65
N VAL A 17 -5.96 23.17 4.11
CA VAL A 17 -6.32 22.24 5.18
C VAL A 17 -6.54 22.99 6.48
N ARG A 18 -5.62 23.89 6.82
CA ARG A 18 -5.74 24.77 7.99
C ARG A 18 -7.04 25.58 7.95
N GLN A 19 -7.32 26.23 6.83
CA GLN A 19 -8.55 27.02 6.65
C GLN A 19 -9.82 26.18 6.83
N ILE A 20 -9.85 24.94 6.32
CA ILE A 20 -11.00 24.05 6.51
C ILE A 20 -11.17 23.72 8.00
N ILE A 21 -10.10 23.30 8.68
CA ILE A 21 -10.13 22.97 10.10
C ILE A 21 -10.59 24.16 10.94
N GLU A 22 -9.98 25.33 10.76
CA GLU A 22 -10.35 26.55 11.48
C GLU A 22 -11.82 26.95 11.23
N GLN A 23 -12.29 26.83 9.99
CA GLN A 23 -13.66 27.19 9.65
C GLN A 23 -14.67 26.29 10.36
N ILE A 24 -14.40 24.98 10.44
CA ILE A 24 -15.22 24.03 11.18
C ILE A 24 -15.19 24.36 12.69
N GLN A 25 -14.01 24.64 13.23
CA GLN A 25 -13.85 25.01 14.64
C GLN A 25 -14.57 26.32 15.01
N LYS A 26 -14.56 27.33 14.15
CA LYS A 26 -15.31 28.60 14.34
C LYS A 26 -16.82 28.39 14.45
N HIS A 27 -17.35 27.29 13.91
CA HIS A 27 -18.77 26.92 14.04
C HIS A 27 -19.04 26.00 15.24
N GLY A 28 -18.06 25.80 16.13
CA GLY A 28 -18.23 25.08 17.38
C GLY A 28 -18.03 23.55 17.28
N PHE A 29 -17.48 23.07 16.17
CA PHE A 29 -17.17 21.65 15.98
C PHE A 29 -15.69 21.37 16.11
N GLU A 30 -15.34 20.14 16.46
CA GLU A 30 -13.96 19.67 16.39
C GLU A 30 -13.58 19.32 14.94
N ALA A 31 -12.32 19.56 14.57
CA ALA A 31 -11.75 19.11 13.31
C ALA A 31 -10.25 18.89 13.40
N TYR A 32 -9.77 17.82 12.74
CA TYR A 32 -8.37 17.40 12.71
C TYR A 32 -7.99 16.85 11.32
N ALA A 33 -6.75 17.08 10.93
CA ALA A 33 -6.09 16.22 9.94
C ALA A 33 -5.89 14.83 10.55
N VAL A 34 -6.02 13.74 9.78
CA VAL A 34 -6.05 12.38 10.36
C VAL A 34 -5.47 11.32 9.44
N GLY A 35 -4.85 10.31 10.02
CA GLY A 35 -4.44 9.12 9.26
C GLY A 35 -3.12 9.25 8.53
N GLY A 36 -3.11 8.92 7.23
CA GLY A 36 -1.90 8.86 6.40
C GLY A 36 -1.12 10.16 6.35
N CYS A 37 -1.79 11.29 6.23
CA CYS A 37 -1.14 12.60 6.18
C CYS A 37 -0.41 12.95 7.48
N VAL A 38 -0.98 12.62 8.64
CA VAL A 38 -0.33 12.84 9.94
C VAL A 38 0.91 11.95 10.07
N ARG A 39 0.78 10.65 9.77
CA ARG A 39 1.92 9.72 9.76
C ARG A 39 3.04 10.19 8.84
N ASP A 40 2.72 10.54 7.60
CA ASP A 40 3.72 10.91 6.61
C ASP A 40 4.42 12.22 6.97
N SER A 41 3.69 13.21 7.50
CA SER A 41 4.27 14.44 8.04
C SER A 41 5.23 14.16 9.21
N LEU A 42 4.86 13.27 10.14
CA LEU A 42 5.72 12.86 11.26
C LEU A 42 6.99 12.13 10.79
N LEU A 43 6.93 11.42 9.66
CA LEU A 43 8.07 10.75 9.03
C LEU A 43 8.90 11.69 8.13
N GLY A 44 8.57 12.98 8.06
CA GLY A 44 9.24 13.95 7.18
C GLY A 44 8.97 13.70 5.69
N ARG A 45 7.87 13.02 5.36
CA ARG A 45 7.40 12.78 3.98
C ARG A 45 6.34 13.81 3.63
N THR A 46 6.24 14.15 2.36
CA THR A 46 5.14 14.97 1.86
C THR A 46 3.91 14.08 1.63
N PRO A 47 2.77 14.33 2.33
CA PRO A 47 1.53 13.61 2.07
C PRO A 47 1.00 13.86 0.66
N ASP A 48 0.47 12.81 0.03
CA ASP A 48 -0.20 12.91 -1.28
C ASP A 48 -1.59 13.52 -1.16
N ASP A 49 -2.32 13.20 -0.08
CA ASP A 49 -3.67 13.65 0.24
C ASP A 49 -3.79 14.01 1.72
N TRP A 50 -4.81 14.81 2.03
CA TRP A 50 -5.09 15.28 3.38
C TRP A 50 -6.54 14.97 3.76
N ASP A 51 -6.72 13.95 4.58
CA ASP A 51 -8.01 13.61 5.16
C ASP A 51 -8.27 14.44 6.41
N ILE A 52 -9.51 14.91 6.54
CA ILE A 52 -9.96 15.66 7.71
C ILE A 52 -11.09 14.86 8.38
N THR A 53 -11.04 14.76 9.70
CA THR A 53 -12.13 14.20 10.50
C THR A 53 -12.73 15.25 11.43
N THR A 54 -14.04 15.19 11.68
CA THR A 54 -14.76 16.22 12.42
C THR A 54 -15.94 15.66 13.23
N SER A 55 -16.32 16.38 14.30
CA SER A 55 -17.56 16.12 15.01
C SER A 55 -18.82 16.65 14.29
N ALA A 56 -18.64 17.53 13.26
CA ALA A 56 -19.74 18.04 12.45
C ALA A 56 -20.34 16.93 11.58
N LYS A 57 -21.67 16.83 11.54
CA LYS A 57 -22.38 15.92 10.64
C LYS A 57 -22.27 16.40 9.19
N PRO A 58 -22.48 15.53 8.19
CA PRO A 58 -22.35 15.90 6.78
C PRO A 58 -23.17 17.13 6.38
N GLN A 59 -24.37 17.28 6.89
CA GLN A 59 -25.24 18.42 6.62
C GLN A 59 -24.70 19.73 7.22
N GLU A 60 -24.05 19.63 8.39
CA GLU A 60 -23.41 20.79 9.05
C GLU A 60 -22.16 21.20 8.28
N VAL A 61 -21.35 20.25 7.81
CA VAL A 61 -20.22 20.56 6.92
C VAL A 61 -20.70 21.27 5.64
N LYS A 62 -21.78 20.78 5.02
CA LYS A 62 -22.38 21.42 3.84
C LYS A 62 -22.92 22.81 4.10
N ALA A 63 -23.41 23.09 5.32
CA ALA A 63 -23.88 24.43 5.70
C ALA A 63 -22.72 25.41 5.95
N ILE A 64 -21.54 24.92 6.39
CA ILE A 64 -20.35 25.73 6.64
C ILE A 64 -19.65 26.13 5.34
N PHE A 65 -19.61 25.24 4.35
CA PHE A 65 -18.85 25.48 3.12
C PHE A 65 -19.74 25.70 1.91
N PRO A 66 -19.48 26.75 1.11
CA PRO A 66 -20.34 27.13 -0.01
C PRO A 66 -20.28 26.13 -1.19
N ARG A 67 -19.23 25.31 -1.25
CA ARG A 67 -19.04 24.37 -2.35
C ARG A 67 -18.56 23.00 -1.84
N THR A 68 -19.45 22.02 -1.92
CA THR A 68 -19.21 20.65 -1.49
C THR A 68 -19.68 19.64 -2.54
N ILE A 69 -19.12 18.43 -2.50
CA ILE A 69 -19.52 17.30 -3.35
C ILE A 69 -19.84 16.12 -2.43
N ASP A 70 -20.97 15.46 -2.67
CA ASP A 70 -21.42 14.30 -1.89
C ASP A 70 -20.70 13.03 -2.41
N THR A 71 -19.49 12.79 -1.93
CA THR A 71 -18.65 11.64 -2.35
C THR A 71 -18.90 10.38 -1.55
N GLY A 72 -19.51 10.47 -0.38
CA GLY A 72 -19.75 9.34 0.52
C GLY A 72 -20.63 9.72 1.70
N ILE A 73 -21.69 10.47 1.45
CA ILE A 73 -22.54 11.06 2.51
C ILE A 73 -23.17 9.97 3.42
N GLU A 74 -23.50 8.81 2.86
CA GLU A 74 -24.03 7.66 3.59
C GLU A 74 -23.02 7.10 4.60
N HIS A 75 -21.72 7.33 4.35
CA HIS A 75 -20.63 6.94 5.23
C HIS A 75 -20.03 8.12 6.01
N GLY A 76 -20.67 9.28 5.97
CA GLY A 76 -20.27 10.45 6.71
C GLY A 76 -19.23 11.33 6.02
N THR A 77 -18.88 11.08 4.74
CA THR A 77 -17.84 11.83 4.02
C THR A 77 -18.44 12.84 3.06
N VAL A 78 -17.93 14.07 3.11
CA VAL A 78 -18.24 15.16 2.18
C VAL A 78 -16.92 15.73 1.66
N THR A 79 -16.80 15.92 0.35
CA THR A 79 -15.64 16.62 -0.22
C THR A 79 -15.87 18.12 -0.21
N VAL A 80 -15.06 18.85 0.54
CA VAL A 80 -15.03 20.30 0.57
C VAL A 80 -14.12 20.82 -0.55
N MET A 81 -14.64 21.72 -1.39
CA MET A 81 -13.91 22.29 -2.53
C MET A 81 -13.25 23.61 -2.17
N MET A 82 -11.91 23.65 -2.18
CA MET A 82 -11.10 24.86 -2.01
C MET A 82 -10.48 25.28 -3.36
N GLY A 83 -11.21 26.09 -4.10
CA GLY A 83 -10.88 26.40 -5.49
C GLY A 83 -11.14 25.22 -6.41
N LYS A 84 -10.09 24.63 -6.97
CA LYS A 84 -10.14 23.43 -7.84
C LYS A 84 -9.80 22.13 -7.11
N GLU A 85 -9.34 22.21 -5.86
CA GLU A 85 -8.93 21.05 -5.07
C GLU A 85 -10.06 20.63 -4.13
N GLY A 86 -10.23 19.30 -3.99
CA GLY A 86 -11.19 18.68 -3.09
C GLY A 86 -10.48 18.08 -1.88
N PHE A 87 -11.07 18.26 -0.70
CA PHE A 87 -10.57 17.68 0.56
C PHE A 87 -11.68 16.86 1.20
N GLU A 88 -11.38 15.63 1.54
CA GLU A 88 -12.34 14.73 2.19
C GLU A 88 -12.48 15.13 3.67
N VAL A 89 -13.73 15.42 4.07
CA VAL A 89 -14.10 15.74 5.45
C VAL A 89 -15.08 14.66 5.91
N THR A 90 -14.66 13.85 6.88
CA THR A 90 -15.43 12.71 7.37
C THR A 90 -15.90 12.98 8.80
N THR A 91 -17.19 12.83 9.05
CA THR A 91 -17.77 12.86 10.41
C THR A 91 -17.26 11.71 11.24
N TYR A 92 -16.93 11.96 12.54
CA TYR A 92 -16.61 10.91 13.49
C TYR A 92 -17.71 9.85 13.50
N ARG A 93 -17.32 8.60 13.46
CA ARG A 93 -18.27 7.51 13.41
C ARG A 93 -17.83 6.28 14.17
N ILE A 94 -18.81 5.53 14.59
CA ILE A 94 -18.68 4.17 15.08
C ILE A 94 -19.26 3.29 13.99
N ASP A 95 -18.47 2.35 13.50
CA ASP A 95 -18.94 1.41 12.51
C ASP A 95 -19.70 0.29 13.22
N GLY A 96 -20.91 -0.04 12.74
CA GLY A 96 -21.71 -1.17 13.22
C GLY A 96 -21.12 -2.52 12.78
N ALA A 97 -21.89 -3.59 12.90
CA ALA A 97 -21.45 -4.91 12.46
C ALA A 97 -21.17 -4.94 10.96
N TYR A 98 -20.13 -5.67 10.57
CA TYR A 98 -19.74 -5.86 9.17
C TYR A 98 -20.28 -7.22 8.67
N LEU A 99 -21.39 -7.22 7.94
CA LEU A 99 -22.00 -8.45 7.44
C LEU A 99 -21.38 -8.93 6.12
N ASP A 100 -20.94 -8.01 5.28
CA ASP A 100 -20.33 -8.30 3.96
C ASP A 100 -18.79 -8.27 3.99
N GLY A 101 -18.18 -8.06 5.17
CA GLY A 101 -16.73 -7.95 5.31
C GLY A 101 -16.12 -6.70 4.66
N ARG A 102 -16.92 -5.63 4.44
CA ARG A 102 -16.46 -4.36 3.87
C ARG A 102 -17.19 -3.14 4.42
N HIS A 103 -18.52 -3.19 4.40
CA HIS A 103 -19.35 -2.06 4.82
C HIS A 103 -20.00 -2.39 6.14
N PRO A 104 -19.96 -1.46 7.10
CA PRO A 104 -20.77 -1.63 8.31
C PRO A 104 -22.26 -1.59 7.93
N GLU A 105 -23.06 -2.45 8.51
CA GLU A 105 -24.52 -2.49 8.30
C GLU A 105 -25.17 -1.15 8.66
N SER A 106 -24.59 -0.45 9.63
CA SER A 106 -24.99 0.87 10.05
C SER A 106 -23.78 1.72 10.41
N VAL A 107 -23.87 3.00 10.15
CA VAL A 107 -22.91 4.01 10.60
C VAL A 107 -23.60 4.88 11.63
N GLU A 108 -23.08 4.91 12.84
CA GLU A 108 -23.54 5.80 13.89
C GLU A 108 -22.55 6.97 14.01
N PHE A 109 -23.04 8.20 13.84
CA PHE A 109 -22.19 9.37 14.01
C PHE A 109 -21.91 9.61 15.50
N SER A 110 -20.65 9.79 15.82
CA SER A 110 -20.15 10.06 17.16
C SER A 110 -19.67 11.51 17.27
N SER A 111 -19.65 12.02 18.48
CA SER A 111 -18.95 13.26 18.81
C SER A 111 -17.56 13.01 19.41
N ASN A 112 -17.13 11.76 19.49
CA ASN A 112 -15.89 11.36 20.16
C ASN A 112 -14.82 10.96 19.13
N LEU A 113 -13.76 11.75 19.05
CA LEU A 113 -12.60 11.48 18.19
C LEU A 113 -11.97 10.11 18.47
N VAL A 114 -11.89 9.70 19.75
CA VAL A 114 -11.26 8.42 20.12
C VAL A 114 -11.97 7.23 19.49
N GLU A 115 -13.30 7.27 19.39
CA GLU A 115 -14.07 6.21 18.72
C GLU A 115 -13.79 6.19 17.20
N ASP A 116 -13.63 7.36 16.57
CA ASP A 116 -13.23 7.42 15.14
C ASP A 116 -11.82 6.88 14.91
N LEU A 117 -10.87 7.17 15.81
CA LEU A 117 -9.51 6.64 15.73
C LEU A 117 -9.46 5.13 15.98
N LYS A 118 -10.30 4.62 16.90
CA LYS A 118 -10.37 3.20 17.29
C LYS A 118 -10.77 2.27 16.14
N ARG A 119 -11.63 2.70 15.22
CA ARG A 119 -12.07 1.89 14.07
C ARG A 119 -11.06 1.78 12.95
N ARG A 120 -9.94 2.53 13.02
CA ARG A 120 -8.88 2.53 11.99
C ARG A 120 -8.09 1.23 12.00
N ASP A 121 -7.37 1.00 10.92
CA ASP A 121 -6.63 -0.25 10.70
C ASP A 121 -5.40 -0.40 11.62
N PHE A 122 -4.48 0.58 11.57
CA PHE A 122 -3.20 0.49 12.25
C PHE A 122 -2.95 1.71 13.13
N THR A 123 -2.20 1.52 14.22
CA THR A 123 -1.86 2.56 15.20
C THR A 123 -1.21 3.78 14.54
N ILE A 124 -0.30 3.56 13.59
CA ILE A 124 0.38 4.60 12.83
C ILE A 124 -0.54 5.45 11.94
N ASN A 125 -1.77 4.98 11.68
CA ASN A 125 -2.82 5.68 10.94
C ASN A 125 -3.96 6.15 11.86
N ALA A 126 -3.89 5.88 13.16
CA ALA A 126 -4.88 6.26 14.16
C ALA A 126 -4.43 7.47 14.99
N MET A 127 -3.84 8.44 14.33
CA MET A 127 -3.39 9.71 14.90
C MET A 127 -4.11 10.86 14.22
N ALA A 128 -4.41 11.92 14.98
CA ALA A 128 -5.04 13.12 14.50
C ALA A 128 -4.28 14.38 14.95
N TYR A 129 -4.31 15.43 14.15
CA TYR A 129 -3.60 16.67 14.45
C TYR A 129 -4.39 17.91 14.06
N ASN A 130 -4.38 18.91 14.92
CA ASN A 130 -4.68 20.29 14.58
C ASN A 130 -3.76 21.25 15.34
N GLU A 131 -3.65 22.50 14.90
CA GLU A 131 -2.72 23.46 15.50
C GLU A 131 -3.12 23.92 16.91
N GLN A 132 -4.42 23.82 17.25
CA GLN A 132 -4.95 24.29 18.53
C GLN A 132 -4.73 23.28 19.66
N GLN A 133 -4.89 22.00 19.40
CA GLN A 133 -4.83 20.94 20.39
C GLN A 133 -3.56 20.09 20.28
N GLY A 134 -2.80 20.25 19.20
CA GLY A 134 -1.62 19.46 18.91
C GLY A 134 -1.95 18.05 18.40
N LEU A 135 -1.03 17.12 18.65
CA LEU A 135 -1.15 15.74 18.20
C LEU A 135 -1.93 14.89 19.21
N VAL A 136 -2.98 14.23 18.70
CA VAL A 136 -3.76 13.22 19.44
C VAL A 136 -3.34 11.85 18.99
N ASP A 137 -2.71 11.10 19.90
CA ASP A 137 -2.21 9.74 19.69
C ASP A 137 -2.56 8.88 20.91
N VAL A 138 -3.72 8.27 20.88
CA VAL A 138 -4.26 7.44 21.98
C VAL A 138 -3.95 5.96 21.84
N PHE A 139 -3.42 5.54 20.67
CA PHE A 139 -3.11 4.15 20.36
C PHE A 139 -1.61 3.90 20.16
N GLU A 140 -0.75 4.81 20.65
CA GLU A 140 0.72 4.68 20.64
C GLU A 140 1.33 4.61 19.22
N GLY A 141 0.71 5.30 18.27
CA GLY A 141 1.18 5.32 16.88
C GLY A 141 2.59 5.89 16.73
N ILE A 142 2.97 6.90 17.53
CA ILE A 142 4.34 7.46 17.54
C ILE A 142 5.36 6.41 18.01
N GLU A 143 5.04 5.67 19.08
CA GLU A 143 5.93 4.64 19.62
C GLU A 143 6.14 3.53 18.58
N ASP A 144 5.09 3.08 17.91
CA ASP A 144 5.19 2.10 16.85
C ASP A 144 5.99 2.62 15.64
N MET A 145 5.85 3.90 15.30
CA MET A 145 6.69 4.51 14.25
C MET A 145 8.16 4.56 14.64
N GLN A 146 8.49 4.88 15.90
CA GLN A 146 9.87 4.87 16.40
C GLN A 146 10.46 3.47 16.39
N ARG A 147 9.66 2.46 16.75
CA ARG A 147 10.03 1.04 16.71
C ARG A 147 10.00 0.46 15.29
N LYS A 148 9.47 1.20 14.32
CA LYS A 148 9.25 0.74 12.94
C LYS A 148 8.36 -0.50 12.86
N VAL A 149 7.19 -0.44 13.49
CA VAL A 149 6.26 -1.55 13.61
C VAL A 149 4.89 -1.18 13.01
N ILE A 150 4.28 -2.11 12.30
CA ILE A 150 2.89 -2.08 11.84
C ILE A 150 2.06 -2.91 12.80
N ARG A 151 1.27 -2.26 13.64
CA ARG A 151 0.39 -2.88 14.64
C ARG A 151 -1.06 -2.48 14.40
N CYS A 152 -1.99 -3.43 14.48
CA CYS A 152 -3.42 -3.15 14.44
C CYS A 152 -3.87 -2.31 15.63
N VAL A 153 -4.90 -1.49 15.43
CA VAL A 153 -5.61 -0.84 16.52
C VAL A 153 -6.49 -1.86 17.23
N GLY A 154 -6.24 -2.11 18.51
CA GLY A 154 -6.99 -3.09 19.29
C GLY A 154 -6.70 -4.54 18.88
N ASN A 155 -7.74 -5.38 18.76
CA ASN A 155 -7.57 -6.79 18.45
C ASN A 155 -7.44 -7.02 16.93
N PRO A 156 -6.32 -7.58 16.43
CA PRO A 156 -6.11 -7.79 14.99
C PRO A 156 -7.17 -8.69 14.34
N LYS A 157 -7.63 -9.73 15.03
CA LYS A 157 -8.65 -10.66 14.50
C LYS A 157 -9.99 -9.98 14.27
N GLU A 158 -10.37 -9.08 15.18
CA GLU A 158 -11.57 -8.27 15.02
C GLU A 158 -11.43 -7.32 13.84
N ARG A 159 -10.30 -6.60 13.76
CA ARG A 159 -10.02 -5.64 12.67
C ARG A 159 -10.00 -6.29 11.29
N PHE A 160 -9.42 -7.48 11.18
CA PHE A 160 -9.38 -8.22 9.90
C PHE A 160 -10.71 -8.91 9.59
N GLY A 161 -11.47 -9.29 10.61
CA GLY A 161 -12.83 -9.81 10.47
C GLY A 161 -13.82 -8.77 9.91
N GLU A 162 -13.63 -7.48 10.23
CA GLU A 162 -14.43 -6.38 9.68
C GLU A 162 -14.13 -6.14 8.17
N ASP A 163 -12.86 -6.11 7.79
CA ASP A 163 -12.43 -5.95 6.40
C ASP A 163 -11.12 -6.73 6.17
N ALA A 164 -11.24 -7.88 5.51
CA ALA A 164 -10.12 -8.76 5.21
C ALA A 164 -9.03 -8.08 4.37
N LEU A 165 -9.35 -7.02 3.61
CA LEU A 165 -8.34 -6.25 2.86
C LEU A 165 -7.30 -5.61 3.78
N ARG A 166 -7.63 -5.36 5.05
CA ARG A 166 -6.67 -4.82 6.03
C ARG A 166 -5.44 -5.71 6.19
N MET A 167 -5.56 -7.03 5.97
CA MET A 167 -4.42 -7.95 5.95
C MET A 167 -3.42 -7.59 4.83
N MET A 168 -3.90 -7.33 3.62
CA MET A 168 -3.04 -6.86 2.52
C MET A 168 -2.46 -5.48 2.79
N ARG A 169 -3.24 -4.61 3.43
CA ARG A 169 -2.78 -3.27 3.83
C ARG A 169 -1.63 -3.32 4.83
N ALA A 170 -1.63 -4.28 5.78
CA ALA A 170 -0.52 -4.49 6.71
C ALA A 170 0.80 -4.73 5.95
N ILE A 171 0.79 -5.65 5.01
CA ILE A 171 1.96 -5.98 4.17
C ILE A 171 2.34 -4.80 3.29
N ARG A 172 1.37 -4.11 2.70
CA ARG A 172 1.64 -2.91 1.89
C ARG A 172 2.31 -1.80 2.69
N PHE A 173 1.81 -1.48 3.90
CA PHE A 173 2.44 -0.46 4.74
C PHE A 173 3.84 -0.89 5.19
N SER A 174 4.02 -2.18 5.55
CA SER A 174 5.33 -2.74 5.80
C SER A 174 6.28 -2.51 4.62
N ALA A 175 5.85 -2.80 3.39
CA ALA A 175 6.64 -2.59 2.17
C ALA A 175 6.92 -1.11 1.86
N GLN A 176 5.96 -0.22 2.10
CA GLN A 176 6.11 1.22 1.83
C GLN A 176 7.03 1.93 2.84
N LEU A 177 6.99 1.50 4.10
CA LEU A 177 7.68 2.15 5.20
C LEU A 177 8.99 1.45 5.57
N GLY A 178 9.18 0.18 5.18
CA GLY A 178 10.27 -0.66 5.64
C GLY A 178 10.11 -1.05 7.12
N PHE A 179 8.87 -1.16 7.60
CA PHE A 179 8.53 -1.50 8.98
C PHE A 179 8.23 -2.99 9.11
N GLU A 180 8.52 -3.57 10.25
CA GLU A 180 8.12 -4.94 10.58
C GLU A 180 6.64 -4.99 10.96
N ILE A 181 5.98 -6.11 10.68
CA ILE A 181 4.61 -6.33 11.17
C ILE A 181 4.72 -6.95 12.56
N GLU A 182 3.99 -6.40 13.52
CA GLU A 182 3.93 -6.94 14.88
C GLU A 182 3.48 -8.40 14.87
N GLU A 183 4.05 -9.20 15.76
CA GLU A 183 3.87 -10.66 15.77
C GLU A 183 2.39 -11.09 15.90
N GLU A 184 1.61 -10.46 16.78
CA GLU A 184 0.19 -10.77 16.95
C GLU A 184 -0.62 -10.39 15.72
N THR A 185 -0.31 -9.21 15.13
CA THR A 185 -0.89 -8.76 13.87
C THR A 185 -0.55 -9.71 12.72
N TYR A 186 0.70 -10.18 12.62
CA TYR A 186 1.15 -11.12 11.59
C TYR A 186 0.45 -12.48 11.72
N ARG A 187 0.37 -13.04 12.93
CA ARG A 187 -0.34 -14.30 13.19
C ARG A 187 -1.83 -14.24 12.87
N ALA A 188 -2.45 -13.08 13.11
CA ALA A 188 -3.84 -12.88 12.72
C ALA A 188 -4.01 -12.84 11.19
N VAL A 189 -3.03 -12.31 10.44
CA VAL A 189 -3.02 -12.40 8.98
C VAL A 189 -2.97 -13.86 8.52
N GLU A 190 -2.07 -14.68 9.07
CA GLU A 190 -1.96 -16.11 8.72
C GLU A 190 -3.26 -16.87 9.01
N GLU A 191 -3.85 -16.63 10.18
CA GLU A 191 -5.08 -17.35 10.60
C GLU A 191 -6.30 -16.97 9.74
N LEU A 192 -6.41 -15.69 9.35
CA LEU A 192 -7.57 -15.17 8.62
C LEU A 192 -7.34 -15.06 7.11
N ALA A 193 -6.16 -15.43 6.59
CA ALA A 193 -5.83 -15.35 5.16
C ALA A 193 -6.92 -15.91 4.22
N PRO A 194 -7.58 -17.06 4.51
CA PRO A 194 -8.62 -17.59 3.63
C PRO A 194 -9.82 -16.65 3.46
N THR A 195 -10.06 -15.75 4.43
CA THR A 195 -11.19 -14.80 4.32
C THR A 195 -10.98 -13.74 3.23
N LEU A 196 -9.75 -13.57 2.70
CA LEU A 196 -9.44 -12.63 1.63
C LEU A 196 -10.20 -12.95 0.33
N GLU A 197 -10.61 -14.19 0.10
CA GLU A 197 -11.43 -14.58 -1.06
C GLU A 197 -12.75 -13.80 -1.19
N LYS A 198 -13.26 -13.26 -0.06
CA LYS A 198 -14.47 -12.44 -0.02
C LYS A 198 -14.25 -11.01 -0.54
N VAL A 199 -13.01 -10.60 -0.68
CA VAL A 199 -12.66 -9.25 -1.15
C VAL A 199 -12.62 -9.22 -2.67
N SER A 200 -13.14 -8.15 -3.27
CA SER A 200 -13.12 -8.00 -4.73
C SER A 200 -11.69 -7.87 -5.29
N MET A 201 -11.45 -8.46 -6.46
CA MET A 201 -10.14 -8.47 -7.10
C MET A 201 -9.62 -7.07 -7.43
N GLU A 202 -10.51 -6.12 -7.68
CA GLU A 202 -10.17 -4.72 -7.91
C GLU A 202 -9.53 -4.08 -6.68
N ARG A 203 -10.03 -4.39 -5.48
CA ARG A 203 -9.44 -3.91 -4.22
C ARG A 203 -8.10 -4.60 -3.94
N ILE A 204 -8.02 -5.91 -4.14
CA ILE A 204 -6.79 -6.70 -3.99
C ILE A 204 -5.69 -6.16 -4.92
N GLN A 205 -6.03 -5.91 -6.18
CA GLN A 205 -5.13 -5.37 -7.19
C GLN A 205 -4.52 -4.02 -6.79
N VAL A 206 -5.34 -3.12 -6.20
CA VAL A 206 -4.87 -1.81 -5.74
C VAL A 206 -3.82 -1.95 -4.62
N GLU A 207 -4.02 -2.84 -3.66
CA GLU A 207 -3.04 -3.06 -2.59
C GLU A 207 -1.77 -3.75 -3.12
N LEU A 208 -1.92 -4.73 -4.00
CA LEU A 208 -0.79 -5.43 -4.62
C LEU A 208 0.08 -4.48 -5.44
N VAL A 209 -0.50 -3.66 -6.31
CA VAL A 209 0.28 -2.74 -7.14
C VAL A 209 1.01 -1.70 -6.28
N LYS A 210 0.39 -1.20 -5.20
CA LYS A 210 1.04 -0.29 -4.25
C LYS A 210 2.21 -0.96 -3.52
N THR A 211 2.12 -2.26 -3.22
CA THR A 211 3.23 -3.05 -2.65
C THR A 211 4.36 -3.18 -3.67
N LEU A 212 4.05 -3.56 -4.90
CA LEU A 212 5.05 -3.70 -5.96
C LEU A 212 5.76 -2.39 -6.32
N LEU A 213 5.06 -1.25 -6.21
CA LEU A 213 5.62 0.09 -6.45
C LEU A 213 6.27 0.73 -5.21
N SER A 214 6.32 0.01 -4.09
CA SER A 214 6.93 0.51 -2.85
C SER A 214 8.47 0.51 -2.90
N ALA A 215 9.07 1.01 -1.81
CA ALA A 215 10.51 0.94 -1.61
C ALA A 215 11.03 -0.51 -1.42
N HIS A 216 10.16 -1.42 -0.96
CA HIS A 216 10.48 -2.83 -0.71
C HIS A 216 9.53 -3.76 -1.49
N PRO A 217 9.62 -3.83 -2.84
CA PRO A 217 8.74 -4.66 -3.66
C PRO A 217 8.90 -6.17 -3.38
N ASP A 218 10.04 -6.58 -2.83
CA ASP A 218 10.33 -7.94 -2.39
C ASP A 218 9.48 -8.37 -1.19
N TYR A 219 8.83 -7.44 -0.48
CA TYR A 219 7.87 -7.76 0.59
C TYR A 219 6.57 -8.39 0.06
N VAL A 220 6.39 -8.45 -1.25
CA VAL A 220 5.37 -9.30 -1.90
C VAL A 220 5.45 -10.76 -1.44
N ARG A 221 6.62 -11.22 -0.98
CA ARG A 221 6.79 -12.56 -0.39
C ARG A 221 5.87 -12.80 0.81
N PHE A 222 5.58 -11.77 1.60
CA PHE A 222 4.71 -11.92 2.77
C PHE A 222 3.27 -12.30 2.41
N TYR A 223 2.77 -11.94 1.23
CA TYR A 223 1.47 -12.42 0.78
C TYR A 223 1.45 -13.95 0.56
N GLN A 224 2.58 -14.50 0.11
CA GLN A 224 2.74 -15.95 -0.05
C GLN A 224 2.99 -16.63 1.31
N GLU A 225 3.91 -16.10 2.12
CA GLU A 225 4.30 -16.65 3.42
C GLU A 225 3.12 -16.71 4.41
N THR A 226 2.20 -15.75 4.37
CA THR A 226 0.97 -15.71 5.18
C THR A 226 -0.22 -16.45 4.56
N GLY A 227 -0.07 -17.02 3.36
CA GLY A 227 -1.15 -17.73 2.66
C GLY A 227 -2.17 -16.84 1.94
N LEU A 228 -2.01 -15.50 1.94
CA LEU A 228 -2.95 -14.58 1.28
C LEU A 228 -3.05 -14.79 -0.23
N PHE A 229 -2.00 -15.31 -0.89
CA PHE A 229 -2.05 -15.58 -2.34
C PHE A 229 -2.65 -16.92 -2.70
N CYS A 230 -2.80 -17.86 -1.76
CA CYS A 230 -3.20 -19.24 -2.02
C CYS A 230 -4.45 -19.32 -2.92
N ASP A 231 -5.52 -18.61 -2.55
CA ASP A 231 -6.80 -18.67 -3.26
C ASP A 231 -7.00 -17.51 -4.25
N VAL A 232 -6.46 -16.34 -3.95
CA VAL A 232 -6.70 -15.13 -4.77
C VAL A 232 -5.74 -15.01 -5.94
N LEU A 233 -4.47 -15.42 -5.80
CA LEU A 233 -3.45 -15.32 -6.86
C LEU A 233 -2.50 -16.53 -6.86
N PRO A 234 -3.02 -17.77 -7.10
CA PRO A 234 -2.22 -19.00 -7.01
C PRO A 234 -1.02 -19.01 -7.96
N GLN A 235 -1.07 -18.29 -9.08
CA GLN A 235 0.06 -18.17 -9.99
C GLN A 235 1.28 -17.52 -9.32
N ALA A 236 1.07 -16.46 -8.53
CA ALA A 236 2.13 -15.81 -7.76
C ALA A 236 2.56 -16.66 -6.56
N ASP A 237 1.62 -17.34 -5.91
CA ASP A 237 1.90 -18.24 -4.79
C ASP A 237 2.89 -19.34 -5.21
N VAL A 238 2.66 -20.02 -6.33
CA VAL A 238 3.54 -21.06 -6.88
C VAL A 238 4.94 -20.53 -7.20
N ILE A 239 5.05 -19.31 -7.75
CA ILE A 239 6.36 -18.70 -8.04
C ILE A 239 7.12 -18.44 -6.75
N LEU A 240 6.47 -17.85 -5.76
CA LEU A 240 7.08 -17.38 -4.52
C LEU A 240 7.28 -18.49 -3.47
N SER A 241 6.61 -19.65 -3.59
CA SER A 241 6.87 -20.83 -2.76
C SER A 241 7.96 -21.75 -3.31
N GLY A 242 8.29 -21.62 -4.61
CA GLY A 242 9.18 -22.53 -5.32
C GLY A 242 10.62 -22.04 -5.49
N LYS A 243 11.36 -22.75 -6.35
CA LYS A 243 12.77 -22.46 -6.68
C LYS A 243 12.99 -21.06 -7.30
N PHE A 244 11.95 -20.45 -7.80
CA PHE A 244 12.02 -19.12 -8.41
C PHE A 244 11.78 -17.97 -7.42
N LYS A 245 11.51 -18.24 -6.13
CA LYS A 245 11.28 -17.22 -5.11
C LYS A 245 12.40 -16.18 -5.09
N ASN A 246 13.62 -16.59 -4.78
CA ASN A 246 14.74 -15.64 -4.65
C ASN A 246 15.06 -14.90 -5.96
N PRO A 247 15.15 -15.56 -7.14
CA PRO A 247 15.31 -14.86 -8.40
C PRO A 247 14.22 -13.84 -8.69
N THR A 248 12.95 -14.16 -8.40
CA THR A 248 11.82 -13.23 -8.60
C THR A 248 11.90 -12.02 -7.67
N LEU A 249 12.20 -12.24 -6.38
CA LEU A 249 12.32 -11.14 -5.41
C LEU A 249 13.48 -10.20 -5.77
N LYS A 250 14.60 -10.72 -6.23
CA LYS A 250 15.73 -9.94 -6.72
C LYS A 250 15.38 -9.16 -7.99
N LEU A 251 14.74 -9.80 -8.96
CA LEU A 251 14.29 -9.14 -10.17
C LEU A 251 13.32 -8.00 -9.87
N LEU A 252 12.43 -8.17 -8.89
CA LEU A 252 11.55 -7.11 -8.42
C LEU A 252 12.33 -5.91 -7.87
N THR A 253 13.41 -6.09 -7.12
CA THR A 253 14.19 -4.97 -6.58
C THR A 253 14.95 -4.21 -7.68
N HIS A 254 15.43 -4.88 -8.72
CA HIS A 254 16.13 -4.27 -9.84
C HIS A 254 15.21 -3.66 -10.91
N ALA A 255 13.96 -4.14 -11.02
CA ALA A 255 13.02 -3.62 -12.00
C ALA A 255 12.70 -2.13 -11.74
N LYS A 256 12.61 -1.31 -12.80
CA LYS A 256 12.17 0.08 -12.67
C LYS A 256 10.78 0.18 -12.03
N ASN A 257 10.56 1.24 -11.27
CA ASN A 257 9.34 1.46 -10.49
C ASN A 257 8.15 1.89 -11.36
N THR A 258 7.68 0.98 -12.20
CA THR A 258 6.44 1.10 -12.99
C THR A 258 5.63 -0.18 -12.89
N SER A 259 4.29 -0.10 -12.90
CA SER A 259 3.42 -1.25 -12.76
C SER A 259 3.71 -2.35 -13.78
N VAL A 260 3.89 -1.99 -15.05
CA VAL A 260 4.20 -2.93 -16.13
C VAL A 260 5.48 -3.72 -15.84
N LEU A 261 6.57 -3.05 -15.48
CA LEU A 261 7.86 -3.71 -15.23
C LEU A 261 7.87 -4.51 -13.94
N ARG A 262 7.17 -4.06 -12.90
CA ARG A 262 7.01 -4.80 -11.64
C ARG A 262 6.15 -6.06 -11.82
N TYR A 263 5.06 -6.00 -12.59
CA TYR A 263 4.29 -7.20 -12.94
C TYR A 263 5.08 -8.15 -13.85
N ALA A 264 5.83 -7.62 -14.81
CA ALA A 264 6.71 -8.45 -15.63
C ALA A 264 7.77 -9.17 -14.79
N ALA A 265 8.37 -8.49 -13.83
CA ALA A 265 9.33 -9.09 -12.89
C ALA A 265 8.68 -10.18 -12.02
N LEU A 266 7.49 -9.94 -11.46
CA LEU A 266 6.77 -10.90 -10.63
C LEU A 266 6.46 -12.20 -11.40
N PHE A 267 6.02 -12.09 -12.66
CA PHE A 267 5.59 -13.24 -13.47
C PHE A 267 6.62 -13.73 -14.48
N TYR A 268 7.86 -13.24 -14.45
CA TYR A 268 8.89 -13.60 -15.44
C TYR A 268 9.08 -15.13 -15.54
N HIS A 269 9.20 -15.79 -14.41
CA HIS A 269 9.43 -17.24 -14.35
C HIS A 269 8.17 -18.09 -14.60
N ALA A 270 6.99 -17.49 -14.65
CA ALA A 270 5.74 -18.16 -15.00
C ALA A 270 5.45 -18.13 -16.51
N GLY A 271 6.06 -17.20 -17.23
CA GLY A 271 5.87 -16.98 -18.66
C GLY A 271 4.64 -16.15 -19.03
N PRO A 272 4.53 -15.78 -20.32
CA PRO A 272 3.55 -14.78 -20.79
C PRO A 272 2.09 -15.21 -20.63
N ASP A 273 1.75 -16.47 -20.83
CA ASP A 273 0.37 -16.94 -20.76
C ASP A 273 -0.15 -17.00 -19.32
N THR A 274 0.65 -17.51 -18.39
CA THR A 274 0.32 -17.51 -16.97
C THR A 274 0.22 -16.10 -16.42
N ALA A 275 1.13 -15.21 -16.82
CA ALA A 275 1.06 -13.79 -16.46
C ALA A 275 -0.25 -13.17 -16.96
N LYS A 276 -0.62 -13.42 -18.21
CA LYS A 276 -1.86 -12.91 -18.81
C LYS A 276 -3.11 -13.37 -18.06
N GLU A 277 -3.15 -14.63 -17.65
CA GLU A 277 -4.24 -15.19 -16.86
C GLU A 277 -4.33 -14.53 -15.49
N ALA A 278 -3.20 -14.44 -14.76
CA ALA A 278 -3.12 -13.82 -13.43
C ALA A 278 -3.56 -12.34 -13.45
N LEU A 279 -3.08 -11.56 -14.43
CA LEU A 279 -3.40 -10.15 -14.55
C LEU A 279 -4.88 -9.91 -14.93
N LYS A 280 -5.47 -10.79 -15.75
CA LYS A 280 -6.91 -10.76 -16.01
C LYS A 280 -7.73 -11.12 -14.77
N ARG A 281 -7.29 -12.10 -13.97
CA ARG A 281 -7.90 -12.46 -12.69
C ARG A 281 -7.91 -11.27 -11.74
N LEU A 282 -6.82 -10.51 -11.69
CA LEU A 282 -6.69 -9.26 -10.93
C LEU A 282 -7.51 -8.08 -11.50
N LYS A 283 -8.24 -8.27 -12.59
CA LYS A 283 -9.05 -7.22 -13.23
C LYS A 283 -8.26 -6.00 -13.71
N LEU A 284 -7.01 -6.21 -14.10
CA LEU A 284 -6.22 -5.14 -14.71
C LEU A 284 -6.76 -4.76 -16.09
N ASP A 285 -6.44 -3.53 -16.50
CA ASP A 285 -6.82 -3.02 -17.81
C ASP A 285 -6.12 -3.79 -18.97
N ASN A 286 -6.75 -3.79 -20.12
CA ASN A 286 -6.27 -4.54 -21.29
C ASN A 286 -4.88 -4.07 -21.78
N TYR A 287 -4.55 -2.79 -21.60
CA TYR A 287 -3.24 -2.27 -22.00
C TYR A 287 -2.15 -2.90 -21.13
N THR A 288 -2.31 -2.88 -19.83
CA THR A 288 -1.35 -3.47 -18.87
C THR A 288 -1.21 -4.98 -19.11
N VAL A 289 -2.32 -5.71 -19.21
CA VAL A 289 -2.33 -7.17 -19.46
C VAL A 289 -1.56 -7.52 -20.74
N ASN A 290 -1.84 -6.83 -21.85
CA ASN A 290 -1.23 -7.13 -23.13
C ASN A 290 0.25 -6.69 -23.17
N THR A 291 0.57 -5.55 -22.57
CA THR A 291 1.95 -5.03 -22.54
C THR A 291 2.86 -5.94 -21.73
N VAL A 292 2.44 -6.37 -20.53
CA VAL A 292 3.21 -7.32 -19.71
C VAL A 292 3.40 -8.66 -20.45
N SER A 293 2.32 -9.22 -21.01
CA SER A 293 2.42 -10.50 -21.75
C SER A 293 3.36 -10.42 -22.94
N LYS A 294 3.30 -9.34 -23.74
CA LYS A 294 4.24 -9.10 -24.85
C LYS A 294 5.67 -8.90 -24.36
N LEU A 295 5.86 -8.12 -23.29
CA LEU A 295 7.17 -7.88 -22.71
C LEU A 295 7.84 -9.19 -22.29
N LEU A 296 7.12 -10.06 -21.59
CA LEU A 296 7.61 -11.37 -21.19
C LEU A 296 7.95 -12.26 -22.39
N LEU A 297 7.18 -12.20 -23.47
CA LEU A 297 7.45 -12.93 -24.70
C LEU A 297 8.73 -12.41 -25.38
N TYR A 298 8.89 -11.08 -25.46
CA TYR A 298 9.99 -10.44 -26.19
C TYR A 298 11.32 -10.48 -25.44
N THR A 299 11.30 -10.59 -24.11
CA THR A 299 12.51 -10.68 -23.29
C THR A 299 13.00 -12.10 -23.03
N GLN A 300 12.40 -13.13 -23.67
CA GLN A 300 12.94 -14.50 -23.68
C GLN A 300 14.28 -14.61 -24.39
N LYS A 301 14.59 -13.68 -25.30
CA LYS A 301 15.89 -13.56 -25.96
C LYS A 301 16.46 -12.19 -25.71
N SER A 302 17.72 -12.14 -25.35
CA SER A 302 18.46 -10.90 -25.21
C SER A 302 18.60 -10.21 -26.57
N ILE A 303 18.40 -8.90 -26.61
CA ILE A 303 18.69 -8.05 -27.76
C ILE A 303 20.06 -7.40 -27.53
N GLU A 304 20.99 -7.60 -28.46
CA GLU A 304 22.29 -6.94 -28.40
C GLU A 304 22.14 -5.41 -28.52
N GLU A 305 22.94 -4.68 -27.76
CA GLU A 305 22.91 -3.21 -27.76
C GLU A 305 23.78 -2.63 -28.90
N ASN A 306 23.53 -3.09 -30.13
CA ASN A 306 24.15 -2.54 -31.34
C ASN A 306 23.08 -2.04 -32.31
N GLU A 307 23.49 -1.13 -33.21
CA GLU A 307 22.53 -0.46 -34.11
C GLU A 307 21.71 -1.43 -35.00
N PRO A 308 22.30 -2.46 -35.63
CA PRO A 308 21.54 -3.41 -36.45
C PRO A 308 20.50 -4.19 -35.64
N ALA A 309 20.87 -4.74 -34.49
CA ALA A 309 19.97 -5.53 -33.64
C ALA A 309 18.81 -4.68 -33.06
N VAL A 310 19.12 -3.45 -32.62
CA VAL A 310 18.12 -2.51 -32.14
C VAL A 310 17.15 -2.09 -33.25
N ARG A 311 17.63 -1.88 -34.48
CA ARG A 311 16.80 -1.53 -35.65
C ARG A 311 15.85 -2.68 -36.00
N GLU A 312 16.36 -3.92 -36.05
CA GLU A 312 15.57 -5.12 -36.33
C GLU A 312 14.51 -5.35 -35.22
N ALA A 313 14.90 -5.25 -33.94
CA ALA A 313 13.99 -5.38 -32.81
C ALA A 313 12.91 -4.28 -32.82
N THR A 314 13.29 -3.04 -33.15
CA THR A 314 12.33 -1.92 -33.25
C THR A 314 11.30 -2.16 -34.37
N TYR A 315 11.74 -2.73 -35.49
CA TYR A 315 10.82 -3.12 -36.57
C TYR A 315 9.88 -4.24 -36.13
N THR A 316 10.39 -5.23 -35.40
CA THR A 316 9.64 -6.42 -34.99
C THR A 316 8.68 -6.15 -33.84
N TYR A 317 9.12 -5.43 -32.81
CA TYR A 317 8.40 -5.26 -31.53
C TYR A 317 7.71 -3.90 -31.40
N GLY A 318 8.06 -2.94 -32.24
CA GLY A 318 7.54 -1.58 -32.20
C GLY A 318 8.32 -0.65 -31.29
N LYS A 319 8.40 0.62 -31.68
CA LYS A 319 9.18 1.67 -31.00
C LYS A 319 8.79 1.85 -29.54
N GLU A 320 7.51 1.70 -29.20
CA GLU A 320 6.99 1.90 -27.83
C GLU A 320 7.42 0.79 -26.87
N MET A 321 7.64 -0.44 -27.36
CA MET A 321 8.06 -1.57 -26.52
C MET A 321 9.56 -1.54 -26.21
N MET A 322 10.40 -0.93 -27.03
CA MET A 322 11.85 -0.98 -26.88
C MET A 322 12.35 -0.47 -25.52
N PRO A 323 11.87 0.68 -24.97
CA PRO A 323 12.30 1.14 -23.66
C PRO A 323 11.93 0.15 -22.52
N LEU A 324 10.81 -0.55 -22.64
CA LEU A 324 10.37 -1.55 -21.66
C LEU A 324 11.24 -2.82 -21.77
N ILE A 325 11.53 -3.27 -22.99
CA ILE A 325 12.37 -4.45 -23.24
C ILE A 325 13.77 -4.22 -22.65
N PHE A 326 14.43 -3.12 -22.97
CA PHE A 326 15.74 -2.82 -22.43
C PHE A 326 15.74 -2.66 -20.93
N ALA A 327 14.75 -1.93 -20.36
CA ALA A 327 14.65 -1.79 -18.91
C ALA A 327 14.47 -3.13 -18.19
N HIS A 328 13.74 -4.08 -18.81
CA HIS A 328 13.56 -5.41 -18.23
C HIS A 328 14.80 -6.29 -18.41
N GLN A 329 15.48 -6.21 -19.56
CA GLN A 329 16.74 -6.94 -19.81
C GLN A 329 17.86 -6.50 -18.85
N HIS A 330 18.02 -5.18 -18.62
CA HIS A 330 18.98 -4.67 -17.64
C HIS A 330 18.68 -5.22 -16.24
N ALA A 331 17.43 -5.19 -15.80
CA ALA A 331 17.05 -5.76 -14.49
C ALA A 331 17.37 -7.27 -14.40
N LEU A 332 17.21 -8.03 -15.49
CA LEU A 332 17.57 -9.45 -15.55
C LEU A 332 19.09 -9.66 -15.45
N LEU A 333 19.89 -8.83 -16.10
CA LEU A 333 21.36 -8.90 -16.05
C LEU A 333 21.86 -8.61 -14.63
N ASP A 334 21.41 -7.49 -14.03
CA ASP A 334 21.75 -7.10 -12.66
C ASP A 334 21.40 -8.21 -11.65
N THR A 335 20.20 -8.82 -11.81
CA THR A 335 19.78 -9.94 -10.99
C THR A 335 20.70 -11.15 -11.11
N THR A 336 21.14 -11.48 -12.34
CA THR A 336 21.99 -12.63 -12.61
C THR A 336 23.38 -12.42 -12.02
N GLU A 337 23.97 -11.25 -12.19
CA GLU A 337 25.29 -10.89 -11.65
C GLU A 337 25.31 -10.95 -10.12
N GLU A 338 24.28 -10.43 -9.47
CA GLU A 338 24.16 -10.48 -8.01
C GLU A 338 24.03 -11.91 -7.49
N LEU A 339 23.24 -12.77 -8.13
CA LEU A 339 23.07 -14.17 -7.74
C LEU A 339 24.36 -14.97 -7.94
N VAL A 340 25.13 -14.71 -9.00
CA VAL A 340 26.43 -15.33 -9.23
C VAL A 340 27.45 -14.86 -8.19
N GLY A 341 27.47 -13.54 -7.88
CA GLY A 341 28.35 -12.97 -6.86
C GLY A 341 28.13 -13.58 -5.47
N ILE A 342 26.88 -13.81 -5.06
CA ILE A 342 26.53 -14.48 -3.81
C ILE A 342 27.01 -15.94 -3.83
N GLY A 343 26.87 -16.66 -4.95
CA GLY A 343 27.33 -18.04 -5.10
C GLY A 343 28.84 -18.19 -4.99
N MET A 344 29.62 -17.21 -5.44
CA MET A 344 31.08 -17.19 -5.30
C MET A 344 31.52 -16.91 -3.87
N THR A 345 30.85 -16.00 -3.15
CA THR A 345 31.18 -15.68 -1.75
C THR A 345 30.85 -16.84 -0.80
N THR A 346 29.77 -17.57 -1.01
CA THR A 346 29.40 -18.75 -0.21
C THR A 346 30.35 -19.93 -0.46
N LYS A 347 30.87 -20.14 -1.68
CA LYS A 347 31.91 -21.11 -1.95
C LYS A 347 33.25 -20.77 -1.33
N ALA A 348 33.63 -19.49 -1.29
CA ALA A 348 34.87 -19.01 -0.66
C ALA A 348 34.83 -19.14 0.87
N SER A 349 33.67 -18.99 1.51
CA SER A 349 33.51 -19.19 2.97
C SER A 349 33.43 -20.67 3.40
N GLY A 350 32.93 -21.52 2.51
CA GLY A 350 32.88 -23.00 2.75
C GLY A 350 34.23 -23.68 2.74
N ASN A 351 35.20 -23.21 1.94
CA ASN A 351 36.54 -23.79 1.85
C ASN A 351 37.50 -23.37 3.00
N ARG A 352 37.11 -22.45 3.89
CA ARG A 352 37.93 -22.04 5.05
C ARG A 352 37.64 -22.85 6.35
N ARG A 353 36.76 -23.83 6.33
CA ARG A 353 36.43 -24.66 7.51
C ARG A 353 36.93 -26.11 7.43
N ALA A 354 37.79 -26.43 6.46
CA ALA A 354 38.33 -27.79 6.28
C ALA A 354 39.82 -27.97 6.64
N ASP A 355 40.48 -26.95 7.20
CA ASP A 355 41.86 -27.04 7.67
C ASP A 355 42.01 -26.32 9.02
N VAL A 356 41.62 -27.02 10.11
CA VAL A 356 42.20 -26.93 11.46
C VAL A 356 41.92 -28.26 12.19
#